data_21d8fc2909db6eb35e58e6f586a6a8b0
#
_entry.id   21d8fc2909db6eb35e58e6f586a6a8b0
#
_cell.length_a   1.000
_cell.length_b   1.000
_cell.length_c   1.000
_cell.angle_alpha   90.00
_cell.angle_beta   90.00
_cell.angle_gamma   90.00
#
_symmetry.space_group_name_H-M   'P 1'
#
loop_
_entity.id
_entity.type
_entity.pdbx_description
1 polymer ?
#
loop_
_entity_poly.entity_id
_entity_poly.type
_entity_poly.pdbx_seq_one_letter_code
_entity_poly.pdbx_strand_id
1 'polypeptide(L)'
;MAVREAEPVGSLQEVKEAGLDREDLLGIYRNMLMTRAIEERGHILYKQGKIPGSFYTGRGNEGSSVGVATAMGPNDVGTPLQRDMGVHITRGLEPWRILAQYMGREDGPTRGRDGNVHMAAPELGLHAMVSHLPAMLPVATGMALAFKIRGDRRVAIGWFGEGAAARGDAHESMNLAGVRQLPIVYICDNNQWAYSTPTYLAYPIEHIADRAAAYGFEGVVVDGTDVLAVYREARRAIEKAREGGGPTLVECVTLRMEGHAVHDDAFYVPKEMFEQWAAHDPIERYRSWLHDHAGMTDDEESDITAAVKRILNEALDRAEQSPLPDPASLATSVFASPEDLDTPHHK
;
A
#
# COMPACT_ATOMS: atom_id res chain seq x y z
N MET A 1 23.44 13.70 0.55
CA MET A 1 23.38 12.68 1.60
C MET A 1 23.55 11.34 0.93
N ALA A 2 24.29 10.41 1.52
CA ALA A 2 24.35 9.05 1.00
C ALA A 2 22.99 8.36 1.28
N VAL A 3 22.57 7.49 0.36
CA VAL A 3 21.44 6.60 0.61
C VAL A 3 21.83 5.62 1.70
N ARG A 4 20.89 5.29 2.57
CA ARG A 4 21.09 4.32 3.65
C ARG A 4 20.34 3.03 3.31
N GLU A 5 21.03 1.91 3.40
CA GLU A 5 20.40 0.61 3.43
C GLU A 5 19.92 0.26 4.83
N ALA A 6 18.71 -0.28 4.92
CA ALA A 6 18.14 -0.70 6.18
C ALA A 6 18.59 -2.12 6.53
N GLU A 7 19.01 -2.31 7.77
CA GLU A 7 19.35 -3.64 8.28
C GLU A 7 18.08 -4.48 8.51
N PRO A 8 18.13 -5.80 8.33
CA PRO A 8 17.01 -6.66 8.72
C PRO A 8 16.74 -6.58 10.24
N VAL A 9 15.52 -6.90 10.64
CA VAL A 9 15.17 -6.98 12.07
C VAL A 9 15.48 -8.40 12.58
N GLY A 10 16.52 -8.50 13.40
CA GLY A 10 17.04 -9.79 13.88
C GLY A 10 16.45 -10.29 15.19
N SER A 11 15.80 -9.43 16.00
CA SER A 11 15.43 -9.81 17.35
C SER A 11 14.08 -9.25 17.82
N LEU A 12 13.43 -9.98 18.74
CA LEU A 12 12.23 -9.51 19.42
C LEU A 12 12.47 -8.23 20.25
N GLN A 13 13.69 -8.02 20.72
CA GLN A 13 14.04 -6.82 21.46
C GLN A 13 13.96 -5.56 20.59
N GLU A 14 14.51 -5.61 19.38
CA GLU A 14 14.41 -4.51 18.40
C GLU A 14 12.97 -4.18 18.04
N VAL A 15 12.13 -5.21 17.91
CA VAL A 15 10.70 -5.05 17.62
C VAL A 15 9.96 -4.35 18.77
N LYS A 16 10.26 -4.72 20.02
CA LYS A 16 9.70 -4.04 21.20
C LYS A 16 10.17 -2.60 21.34
N GLU A 17 11.42 -2.33 21.04
CA GLU A 17 11.98 -0.97 20.99
C GLU A 17 11.33 -0.14 19.89
N ALA A 18 10.98 -0.78 18.78
CA ALA A 18 10.14 -0.19 17.73
C ALA A 18 8.65 -0.05 18.12
N GLY A 19 8.26 -0.50 19.31
CA GLY A 19 6.93 -0.28 19.91
C GLY A 19 5.84 -1.22 19.45
N LEU A 20 6.19 -2.41 18.94
CA LEU A 20 5.24 -3.49 18.65
C LEU A 20 5.18 -4.47 19.82
N ASP A 21 3.99 -4.86 20.20
CA ASP A 21 3.76 -5.97 21.12
C ASP A 21 3.44 -7.27 20.37
N ARG A 22 3.15 -8.35 21.13
CA ARG A 22 2.87 -9.65 20.53
C ARG A 22 1.57 -9.67 19.73
N GLU A 23 0.58 -8.91 20.15
CA GLU A 23 -0.71 -8.83 19.45
C GLU A 23 -0.55 -8.09 18.12
N ASP A 24 0.24 -7.03 18.10
CA ASP A 24 0.62 -6.32 16.87
C ASP A 24 1.31 -7.26 15.88
N LEU A 25 2.25 -8.08 16.36
CA LEU A 25 2.96 -9.04 15.50
C LEU A 25 2.02 -10.06 14.86
N LEU A 26 1.12 -10.64 15.64
CA LEU A 26 0.12 -11.58 15.10
C LEU A 26 -0.90 -10.84 14.19
N GLY A 27 -1.19 -9.58 14.48
CA GLY A 27 -2.02 -8.69 13.67
C GLY A 27 -1.40 -8.44 12.29
N ILE A 28 -0.10 -8.15 12.23
CA ILE A 28 0.65 -8.02 10.98
C ILE A 28 0.54 -9.30 10.14
N TYR A 29 0.76 -10.45 10.73
CA TYR A 29 0.65 -11.75 10.04
C TYR A 29 -0.75 -11.97 9.48
N ARG A 30 -1.78 -11.72 10.29
CA ARG A 30 -3.18 -11.83 9.87
C ARG A 30 -3.49 -10.91 8.68
N ASN A 31 -2.98 -9.68 8.71
CA ASN A 31 -3.20 -8.69 7.63
C ASN A 31 -2.50 -9.10 6.33
N MET A 32 -1.28 -9.64 6.39
CA MET A 32 -0.57 -10.17 5.23
C MET A 32 -1.31 -11.37 4.62
N LEU A 33 -1.76 -12.31 5.46
CA LEU A 33 -2.57 -13.45 5.02
C LEU A 33 -3.91 -13.01 4.40
N MET A 34 -4.60 -12.05 5.00
CA MET A 34 -5.86 -11.52 4.47
C MET A 34 -5.65 -10.84 3.13
N THR A 35 -4.59 -10.06 2.98
CA THR A 35 -4.20 -9.41 1.72
C THR A 35 -4.08 -10.44 0.61
N ARG A 36 -3.24 -11.45 0.80
CA ARG A 36 -3.05 -12.53 -0.18
C ARG A 36 -4.34 -13.30 -0.46
N ALA A 37 -5.11 -13.62 0.57
CA ALA A 37 -6.34 -14.37 0.43
C ALA A 37 -7.41 -13.62 -0.39
N ILE A 38 -7.50 -12.28 -0.24
CA ILE A 38 -8.39 -11.44 -1.08
C ILE A 38 -7.90 -11.44 -2.52
N GLU A 39 -6.61 -11.33 -2.77
CA GLU A 39 -6.04 -11.29 -4.11
C GLU A 39 -6.23 -12.63 -4.85
N GLU A 40 -5.96 -13.74 -4.19
CA GLU A 40 -6.21 -15.09 -4.74
C GLU A 40 -7.71 -15.30 -5.04
N ARG A 41 -8.59 -14.84 -4.14
CA ARG A 41 -10.04 -14.88 -4.37
C ARG A 41 -10.44 -13.99 -5.53
N GLY A 42 -9.83 -12.81 -5.67
CA GLY A 42 -10.04 -11.88 -6.78
C GLY A 42 -9.70 -12.51 -8.13
N HIS A 43 -8.61 -13.27 -8.24
CA HIS A 43 -8.26 -14.05 -9.43
C HIS A 43 -9.36 -15.06 -9.81
N ILE A 44 -9.89 -15.77 -8.81
CA ILE A 44 -10.98 -16.74 -9.04
C ILE A 44 -12.24 -16.03 -9.54
N LEU A 45 -12.63 -14.94 -8.89
CA LEU A 45 -13.81 -14.16 -9.24
C LEU A 45 -13.70 -13.53 -10.63
N TYR A 46 -12.52 -13.06 -11.01
CA TYR A 46 -12.25 -12.56 -12.35
C TYR A 46 -12.47 -13.67 -13.40
N LYS A 47 -11.88 -14.86 -13.19
CA LYS A 47 -12.05 -16.01 -14.09
C LYS A 47 -13.51 -16.48 -14.18
N GLN A 48 -14.31 -16.25 -13.15
CA GLN A 48 -15.75 -16.51 -13.13
C GLN A 48 -16.59 -15.40 -13.80
N GLY A 49 -15.97 -14.32 -14.27
CA GLY A 49 -16.67 -13.17 -14.84
C GLY A 49 -17.43 -12.30 -13.83
N LYS A 50 -17.16 -12.46 -12.53
CA LYS A 50 -17.80 -11.68 -11.45
C LYS A 50 -17.12 -10.33 -11.21
N ILE A 51 -15.91 -10.13 -11.68
CA ILE A 51 -15.18 -8.86 -11.70
C ILE A 51 -15.19 -8.33 -13.12
N PRO A 52 -15.93 -7.23 -13.42
CA PRO A 52 -16.10 -6.72 -14.78
C PRO A 52 -14.89 -5.97 -15.32
N GLY A 53 -14.02 -5.47 -14.43
CA GLY A 53 -12.82 -4.72 -14.79
C GLY A 53 -11.57 -5.58 -14.79
N SER A 54 -10.41 -4.93 -14.72
CA SER A 54 -9.13 -5.61 -14.50
C SER A 54 -8.90 -5.84 -13.01
N PHE A 55 -8.09 -6.84 -12.67
CA PHE A 55 -7.67 -7.13 -11.32
C PHE A 55 -6.14 -7.13 -11.25
N TYR A 56 -5.60 -6.50 -10.23
CA TYR A 56 -4.16 -6.37 -10.00
C TYR A 56 -3.84 -6.98 -8.64
N THR A 57 -2.74 -7.71 -8.55
CA THR A 57 -2.27 -8.29 -7.29
C THR A 57 -0.98 -7.61 -6.84
N GLY A 58 -0.80 -7.55 -5.54
CA GLY A 58 0.43 -7.13 -4.88
C GLY A 58 1.26 -8.29 -4.36
N ARG A 59 1.08 -9.51 -4.91
CA ARG A 59 1.84 -10.68 -4.47
C ARG A 59 3.33 -10.44 -4.52
N GLY A 60 3.99 -10.57 -3.36
CA GLY A 60 5.38 -10.20 -3.12
C GLY A 60 5.55 -8.84 -2.43
N ASN A 61 4.52 -7.98 -2.41
CA ASN A 61 4.55 -6.65 -1.78
C ASN A 61 3.82 -6.62 -0.43
N GLU A 62 3.37 -7.76 0.10
CA GLU A 62 2.60 -7.78 1.36
C GLU A 62 3.43 -7.23 2.52
N GLY A 63 4.75 -7.47 2.51
CA GLY A 63 5.67 -6.93 3.51
C GLY A 63 5.74 -5.40 3.47
N SER A 64 5.88 -4.80 2.27
CA SER A 64 5.94 -3.35 2.11
C SER A 64 4.62 -2.69 2.47
N SER A 65 3.50 -3.16 1.92
CA SER A 65 2.19 -2.54 2.12
C SER A 65 1.70 -2.62 3.58
N VAL A 66 1.80 -3.79 4.21
CA VAL A 66 1.37 -3.98 5.61
C VAL A 66 2.35 -3.30 6.57
N GLY A 67 3.66 -3.40 6.32
CA GLY A 67 4.68 -2.77 7.17
C GLY A 67 4.53 -1.26 7.25
N VAL A 68 4.39 -0.58 6.12
CA VAL A 68 4.17 0.88 6.08
C VAL A 68 2.84 1.25 6.75
N ALA A 69 1.76 0.54 6.44
CA ALA A 69 0.45 0.85 6.99
C ALA A 69 0.37 0.66 8.51
N THR A 70 1.09 -0.33 9.04
CA THR A 70 1.21 -0.55 10.50
C THR A 70 1.95 0.60 11.18
N ALA A 71 2.91 1.24 10.49
CA ALA A 71 3.65 2.38 11.02
C ALA A 71 2.86 3.69 11.03
N MET A 72 1.78 3.79 10.27
CA MET A 72 0.95 5.01 10.17
C MET A 72 0.22 5.27 11.49
N GLY A 73 0.25 6.52 11.94
CA GLY A 73 -0.61 6.98 13.04
C GLY A 73 -2.11 7.00 12.64
N PRO A 74 -3.00 7.06 13.62
CA PRO A 74 -4.45 6.96 13.37
C PRO A 74 -5.00 8.09 12.49
N ASN A 75 -4.37 9.26 12.51
CA ASN A 75 -4.80 10.44 11.76
C ASN A 75 -3.95 10.72 10.51
N ASP A 76 -2.92 9.93 10.25
CA ASP A 76 -2.10 10.06 9.05
C ASP A 76 -2.91 9.69 7.81
N VAL A 77 -2.54 10.24 6.68
CA VAL A 77 -3.25 10.01 5.41
C VAL A 77 -2.33 9.34 4.40
N GLY A 78 -2.92 8.50 3.56
CA GLY A 78 -2.18 7.74 2.55
C GLY A 78 -2.85 7.74 1.19
N THR A 79 -2.02 7.60 0.14
CA THR A 79 -2.45 7.44 -1.25
C THR A 79 -1.89 6.14 -1.82
N PRO A 80 -2.37 4.96 -1.33
CA PRO A 80 -1.86 3.65 -1.77
C PRO A 80 -2.17 3.38 -3.24
N LEU A 81 -1.37 2.49 -3.85
CA LEU A 81 -1.53 2.07 -5.24
C LEU A 81 -2.39 0.81 -5.37
N GLN A 82 -2.51 0.32 -6.62
CA GLN A 82 -3.28 -0.87 -6.97
C GLN A 82 -2.73 -2.16 -6.36
N ARG A 83 -1.45 -2.19 -5.95
CA ARG A 83 -0.80 -3.37 -5.35
C ARG A 83 -0.68 -3.28 -3.84
N ASP A 84 -1.20 -2.19 -3.26
CA ASP A 84 -1.10 -1.94 -1.83
C ASP A 84 -2.39 -2.32 -1.10
N MET A 85 -2.97 -3.46 -1.46
CA MET A 85 -4.17 -3.99 -0.79
C MET A 85 -3.95 -4.12 0.72
N GLY A 86 -2.73 -4.48 1.12
CA GLY A 86 -2.33 -4.59 2.52
C GLY A 86 -2.50 -3.27 3.30
N VAL A 87 -2.35 -2.11 2.65
CA VAL A 87 -2.62 -0.81 3.28
C VAL A 87 -4.10 -0.67 3.64
N HIS A 88 -5.00 -1.01 2.72
CA HIS A 88 -6.43 -0.92 2.96
C HIS A 88 -6.88 -1.83 4.10
N ILE A 89 -6.40 -3.08 4.11
CA ILE A 89 -6.69 -4.08 5.15
C ILE A 89 -6.16 -3.62 6.51
N THR A 90 -4.90 -3.20 6.56
CA THR A 90 -4.25 -2.79 7.83
C THR A 90 -4.88 -1.53 8.41
N ARG A 91 -5.38 -0.62 7.57
CA ARG A 91 -6.12 0.57 8.00
C ARG A 91 -7.57 0.29 8.39
N GLY A 92 -8.05 -0.93 8.19
CA GLY A 92 -9.36 -1.39 8.66
C GLY A 92 -10.48 -1.34 7.61
N LEU A 93 -10.15 -1.21 6.31
CA LEU A 93 -11.18 -1.38 5.30
C LEU A 93 -11.66 -2.84 5.27
N GLU A 94 -12.93 -3.03 5.49
CA GLU A 94 -13.53 -4.36 5.60
C GLU A 94 -13.40 -5.16 4.28
N PRO A 95 -12.97 -6.42 4.31
CA PRO A 95 -12.78 -7.25 3.11
C PRO A 95 -14.00 -7.32 2.18
N TRP A 96 -15.21 -7.32 2.73
CA TRP A 96 -16.44 -7.36 1.93
C TRP A 96 -16.64 -6.09 1.09
N ARG A 97 -16.23 -4.91 1.60
CA ARG A 97 -16.30 -3.65 0.85
C ARG A 97 -15.32 -3.64 -0.32
N ILE A 98 -14.12 -4.22 -0.12
CA ILE A 98 -13.13 -4.40 -1.19
C ILE A 98 -13.67 -5.32 -2.28
N LEU A 99 -14.23 -6.47 -1.91
CA LEU A 99 -14.85 -7.39 -2.88
C LEU A 99 -16.03 -6.76 -3.59
N ALA A 100 -16.91 -6.04 -2.88
CA ALA A 100 -18.03 -5.30 -3.46
C ALA A 100 -17.54 -4.24 -4.48
N GLN A 101 -16.45 -3.54 -4.18
CA GLN A 101 -15.81 -2.59 -5.09
C GLN A 101 -15.41 -3.25 -6.41
N TYR A 102 -14.62 -4.33 -6.35
CA TYR A 102 -14.19 -5.03 -7.55
C TYR A 102 -15.31 -5.68 -8.34
N MET A 103 -16.40 -6.07 -7.67
CA MET A 103 -17.61 -6.62 -8.30
C MET A 103 -18.56 -5.54 -8.84
N GLY A 104 -18.21 -4.26 -8.71
CA GLY A 104 -19.04 -3.13 -9.16
C GLY A 104 -20.38 -3.02 -8.42
N ARG A 105 -20.40 -3.36 -7.12
CA ARG A 105 -21.60 -3.35 -6.27
C ARG A 105 -21.81 -1.99 -5.62
N GLU A 106 -23.07 -1.66 -5.30
CA GLU A 106 -23.45 -0.37 -4.72
C GLU A 106 -22.80 -0.11 -3.35
N ASP A 107 -22.61 -1.15 -2.53
CA ASP A 107 -22.00 -1.02 -1.22
C ASP A 107 -20.46 -0.94 -1.25
N GLY A 108 -19.85 -1.04 -2.45
CA GLY A 108 -18.41 -0.75 -2.62
C GLY A 108 -18.11 0.74 -2.40
N PRO A 109 -16.87 1.11 -2.07
CA PRO A 109 -16.46 2.50 -1.82
C PRO A 109 -16.88 3.50 -2.91
N THR A 110 -16.91 3.10 -4.18
CA THR A 110 -17.33 3.96 -5.31
C THR A 110 -18.78 3.78 -5.70
N ARG A 111 -19.57 3.02 -4.93
CA ARG A 111 -20.98 2.72 -5.20
C ARG A 111 -21.19 2.11 -6.60
N GLY A 112 -20.32 1.21 -7.01
CA GLY A 112 -20.36 0.55 -8.31
C GLY A 112 -20.09 1.44 -9.52
N ARG A 113 -19.64 2.71 -9.32
CA ARG A 113 -19.26 3.60 -10.43
C ARG A 113 -17.90 3.28 -11.02
N ASP A 114 -17.07 2.58 -10.25
CA ASP A 114 -15.79 2.04 -10.67
C ASP A 114 -15.67 0.61 -10.12
N GLY A 115 -15.28 -0.33 -10.96
CA GLY A 115 -15.09 -1.74 -10.58
C GLY A 115 -13.61 -2.10 -10.39
N ASN A 116 -12.74 -1.14 -10.12
CA ASN A 116 -11.30 -1.33 -9.94
C ASN A 116 -10.86 -0.81 -8.56
N VAL A 117 -9.57 -0.82 -8.32
CA VAL A 117 -8.91 -0.37 -7.08
C VAL A 117 -8.99 1.15 -6.83
N HIS A 118 -9.63 1.93 -7.68
CA HIS A 118 -9.84 3.37 -7.50
C HIS A 118 -10.81 3.67 -6.35
N MET A 119 -10.49 3.16 -5.17
CA MET A 119 -11.33 3.28 -3.98
C MET A 119 -10.68 4.18 -2.94
N ALA A 120 -11.49 4.95 -2.24
CA ALA A 120 -11.09 5.75 -1.11
C ALA A 120 -11.83 5.31 0.14
N ALA A 121 -11.21 5.48 1.29
CA ALA A 121 -11.80 5.39 2.61
C ALA A 121 -11.30 6.57 3.45
N PRO A 122 -11.82 7.80 3.20
CA PRO A 122 -11.33 9.00 3.87
C PRO A 122 -11.46 8.93 5.40
N GLU A 123 -12.46 8.20 5.89
CA GLU A 123 -12.64 7.90 7.31
C GLU A 123 -11.49 7.09 7.93
N LEU A 124 -10.74 6.37 7.10
CA LEU A 124 -9.52 5.61 7.48
C LEU A 124 -8.23 6.34 7.07
N GLY A 125 -8.34 7.57 6.56
CA GLY A 125 -7.22 8.34 6.05
C GLY A 125 -6.71 7.88 4.68
N LEU A 126 -7.49 7.09 3.92
CA LEU A 126 -7.07 6.56 2.62
C LEU A 126 -7.74 7.31 1.46
N HIS A 127 -6.93 7.80 0.54
CA HIS A 127 -7.37 8.47 -0.68
C HIS A 127 -7.14 7.58 -1.90
N ALA A 128 -8.09 7.63 -2.84
CA ALA A 128 -8.07 6.76 -4.01
C ALA A 128 -6.87 7.04 -4.91
N MET A 129 -6.27 5.99 -5.43
CA MET A 129 -5.37 6.15 -6.57
C MET A 129 -6.14 6.52 -7.83
N VAL A 130 -5.42 7.07 -8.80
CA VAL A 130 -5.88 7.22 -10.18
C VAL A 130 -4.87 6.54 -11.11
N SER A 131 -5.35 5.99 -12.25
CA SER A 131 -4.51 5.18 -13.14
C SER A 131 -3.37 5.94 -13.84
N HIS A 132 -3.39 7.26 -13.82
CA HIS A 132 -2.30 8.10 -14.31
C HIS A 132 -1.19 8.21 -13.24
N LEU A 133 -0.45 7.13 -13.05
CA LEU A 133 0.61 7.09 -12.05
C LEU A 133 1.77 8.05 -12.41
N PRO A 134 2.30 8.82 -11.45
CA PRO A 134 1.97 8.91 -10.02
C PRO A 134 1.13 10.14 -9.64
N ALA A 135 0.03 10.44 -10.32
CA ALA A 135 -0.77 11.66 -10.11
C ALA A 135 -1.21 11.90 -8.65
N MET A 136 -1.18 10.86 -7.81
CA MET A 136 -1.50 11.03 -6.38
C MET A 136 -0.32 11.54 -5.54
N LEU A 137 0.91 11.57 -6.05
CA LEU A 137 2.04 12.19 -5.33
C LEU A 137 1.87 13.70 -5.17
N PRO A 138 1.50 14.50 -6.21
CA PRO A 138 1.16 15.91 -6.02
C PRO A 138 0.02 16.11 -5.02
N VAL A 139 -0.97 15.22 -4.99
CA VAL A 139 -2.09 15.28 -4.03
C VAL A 139 -1.59 15.05 -2.60
N ALA A 140 -0.82 13.98 -2.36
CA ALA A 140 -0.22 13.72 -1.05
C ALA A 140 0.69 14.86 -0.59
N THR A 141 1.48 15.43 -1.51
CA THR A 141 2.33 16.61 -1.25
C THR A 141 1.51 17.84 -0.88
N GLY A 142 0.38 18.05 -1.56
CA GLY A 142 -0.58 19.12 -1.23
C GLY A 142 -1.21 18.94 0.15
N MET A 143 -1.57 17.70 0.54
CA MET A 143 -2.05 17.39 1.89
C MET A 143 -0.99 17.72 2.95
N ALA A 144 0.26 17.30 2.73
CA ALA A 144 1.38 17.60 3.63
C ALA A 144 1.61 19.12 3.76
N LEU A 145 1.51 19.86 2.66
CA LEU A 145 1.58 21.32 2.68
C LEU A 145 0.44 21.93 3.52
N ALA A 146 -0.78 21.43 3.37
CA ALA A 146 -1.92 21.88 4.17
C ALA A 146 -1.71 21.57 5.66
N PHE A 147 -1.20 20.40 6.02
CA PHE A 147 -0.85 20.06 7.41
C PHE A 147 0.17 21.04 7.98
N LYS A 148 1.23 21.31 7.23
CA LYS A 148 2.26 22.27 7.66
C LYS A 148 1.71 23.67 7.86
N ILE A 149 0.87 24.18 6.95
CA ILE A 149 0.27 25.51 7.04
C ILE A 149 -0.65 25.62 8.26
N ARG A 150 -1.37 24.55 8.59
CA ARG A 150 -2.30 24.50 9.74
C ARG A 150 -1.60 24.23 11.07
N GLY A 151 -0.31 23.91 11.09
CA GLY A 151 0.40 23.44 12.28
C GLY A 151 -0.08 22.08 12.78
N ASP A 152 -0.63 21.27 11.88
CA ASP A 152 -1.14 19.93 12.15
C ASP A 152 0.03 18.94 12.21
N ARG A 153 -0.04 17.98 13.10
CA ARG A 153 1.01 16.96 13.28
C ARG A 153 0.83 15.72 12.41
N ARG A 154 -0.18 15.70 11.54
CA ARG A 154 -0.40 14.59 10.59
C ARG A 154 0.72 14.51 9.57
N VAL A 155 0.97 13.30 9.10
CA VAL A 155 1.92 13.02 8.03
C VAL A 155 1.15 12.47 6.83
N ALA A 156 1.54 12.88 5.63
CA ALA A 156 1.06 12.28 4.40
C ALA A 156 2.02 11.18 3.96
N ILE A 157 1.49 10.07 3.49
CA ILE A 157 2.27 8.98 2.90
C ILE A 157 1.84 8.82 1.44
N GLY A 158 2.78 9.03 0.52
CA GLY A 158 2.55 8.95 -0.92
C GLY A 158 3.23 7.73 -1.52
N TRP A 159 2.45 6.79 -2.05
CA TRP A 159 3.00 5.61 -2.74
C TRP A 159 3.17 5.84 -4.24
N PHE A 160 4.20 5.26 -4.80
CA PHE A 160 4.43 5.16 -6.24
C PHE A 160 5.29 3.95 -6.56
N GLY A 161 5.10 3.38 -7.75
CA GLY A 161 5.96 2.30 -8.24
C GLY A 161 7.21 2.84 -8.93
N GLU A 162 8.22 2.00 -9.06
CA GLU A 162 9.49 2.33 -9.71
C GLU A 162 9.28 2.82 -11.16
N GLY A 163 8.31 2.25 -11.88
CA GLY A 163 7.99 2.69 -13.25
C GLY A 163 7.46 4.12 -13.33
N ALA A 164 6.82 4.61 -12.27
CA ALA A 164 6.31 5.97 -12.18
C ALA A 164 7.39 6.98 -11.74
N ALA A 165 8.52 6.51 -11.24
CA ALA A 165 9.59 7.36 -10.71
C ALA A 165 10.21 8.31 -11.75
N ALA A 166 10.11 8.00 -13.04
CA ALA A 166 10.62 8.85 -14.14
C ALA A 166 9.63 9.94 -14.59
N ARG A 167 8.42 10.01 -14.03
CA ARG A 167 7.41 10.99 -14.40
C ARG A 167 7.67 12.35 -13.74
N GLY A 168 7.29 13.43 -14.45
CA GLY A 168 7.41 14.80 -13.94
C GLY A 168 6.73 15.00 -12.59
N ASP A 169 5.52 14.48 -12.43
CA ASP A 169 4.73 14.56 -11.19
C ASP A 169 5.50 14.09 -9.95
N ALA A 170 6.32 13.00 -10.08
CA ALA A 170 7.16 12.52 -8.99
C ALA A 170 8.28 13.52 -8.66
N HIS A 171 8.99 14.02 -9.66
CA HIS A 171 10.09 14.98 -9.49
C HIS A 171 9.61 16.29 -8.88
N GLU A 172 8.51 16.84 -9.39
CA GLU A 172 7.94 18.11 -8.92
C GLU A 172 7.44 17.99 -7.47
N SER A 173 6.76 16.89 -7.14
CA SER A 173 6.28 16.60 -5.79
C SER A 173 7.43 16.52 -4.78
N MET A 174 8.45 15.72 -5.08
CA MET A 174 9.62 15.54 -4.22
C MET A 174 10.42 16.84 -4.07
N ASN A 175 10.59 17.61 -5.16
CA ASN A 175 11.26 18.89 -5.11
C ASN A 175 10.52 19.89 -4.22
N LEU A 176 9.20 20.03 -4.38
CA LEU A 176 8.40 20.91 -3.51
C LEU A 176 8.47 20.49 -2.05
N ALA A 177 8.39 19.19 -1.79
CA ALA A 177 8.47 18.66 -0.43
C ALA A 177 9.83 18.94 0.22
N GLY A 178 10.93 18.77 -0.50
CA GLY A 178 12.27 19.08 -0.04
C GLY A 178 12.46 20.57 0.25
N VAL A 179 12.10 21.45 -0.70
CA VAL A 179 12.20 22.92 -0.54
C VAL A 179 11.38 23.41 0.66
N ARG A 180 10.19 22.84 0.87
CA ARG A 180 9.28 23.26 1.94
C ARG A 180 9.43 22.45 3.21
N GLN A 181 10.29 21.44 3.26
CA GLN A 181 10.44 20.51 4.40
C GLN A 181 9.07 20.02 4.88
N LEU A 182 8.30 19.40 3.97
CA LEU A 182 6.92 18.98 4.23
C LEU A 182 6.87 17.70 5.08
N PRO A 183 5.83 17.51 5.90
CA PRO A 183 5.62 16.28 6.66
C PRO A 183 5.04 15.18 5.74
N ILE A 184 5.88 14.59 4.89
CA ILE A 184 5.52 13.55 3.95
C ILE A 184 6.60 12.45 3.91
N VAL A 185 6.13 11.21 3.76
CA VAL A 185 6.98 10.05 3.44
C VAL A 185 6.57 9.55 2.06
N TYR A 186 7.54 9.42 1.17
CA TYR A 186 7.35 8.80 -0.13
C TYR A 186 7.74 7.33 -0.05
N ILE A 187 6.85 6.44 -0.46
CA ILE A 187 7.10 5.01 -0.54
C ILE A 187 7.21 4.62 -2.01
N CYS A 188 8.36 4.09 -2.39
CA CYS A 188 8.58 3.53 -3.72
C CYS A 188 8.50 2.01 -3.64
N ASP A 189 7.43 1.43 -4.20
CA ASP A 189 7.34 -0.02 -4.39
C ASP A 189 8.16 -0.41 -5.61
N ASN A 190 9.43 -0.71 -5.40
CA ASN A 190 10.31 -1.19 -6.44
C ASN A 190 10.15 -2.71 -6.63
N ASN A 191 9.14 -3.08 -7.41
CA ASN A 191 8.90 -4.47 -7.77
C ASN A 191 9.63 -4.92 -9.04
N GLN A 192 10.59 -4.10 -9.50
CA GLN A 192 11.58 -4.31 -10.56
C GLN A 192 11.03 -4.33 -12.00
N TRP A 193 9.70 -4.20 -12.18
CA TRP A 193 9.08 -4.28 -13.51
C TRP A 193 7.97 -3.25 -13.70
N ALA A 194 8.22 -2.26 -14.56
CA ALA A 194 7.19 -1.35 -15.06
C ALA A 194 6.46 -2.01 -16.23
N TYR A 195 5.38 -2.77 -15.97
CA TYR A 195 4.76 -3.67 -16.93
C TYR A 195 5.81 -4.67 -17.45
N SER A 196 6.23 -4.56 -18.72
CA SER A 196 7.25 -5.41 -19.35
C SER A 196 8.65 -4.76 -19.40
N THR A 197 8.84 -3.59 -18.79
CA THR A 197 10.12 -2.89 -18.78
C THR A 197 10.84 -3.11 -17.44
N PRO A 198 11.98 -3.81 -17.43
CA PRO A 198 12.77 -3.97 -16.21
C PRO A 198 13.45 -2.67 -15.80
N THR A 199 13.78 -2.53 -14.52
CA THR A 199 14.37 -1.32 -13.94
C THR A 199 15.65 -0.87 -14.64
N TYR A 200 16.53 -1.78 -15.05
CA TYR A 200 17.80 -1.46 -15.73
C TYR A 200 17.64 -0.83 -17.12
N LEU A 201 16.43 -0.91 -17.71
CA LEU A 201 16.08 -0.19 -18.94
C LEU A 201 15.34 1.13 -18.65
N ALA A 202 14.86 1.33 -17.43
CA ALA A 202 14.07 2.50 -17.05
C ALA A 202 14.96 3.66 -16.55
N TYR A 203 16.06 3.36 -15.84
CA TYR A 203 16.95 4.38 -15.29
C TYR A 203 18.38 3.83 -15.06
N PRO A 204 19.40 4.77 -15.07
CA PRO A 204 20.82 4.40 -14.96
C PRO A 204 21.32 4.35 -13.51
N ILE A 205 20.45 4.41 -12.51
CA ILE A 205 20.80 4.38 -11.08
C ILE A 205 20.40 3.03 -10.50
N GLU A 206 21.09 2.60 -9.46
CA GLU A 206 20.82 1.34 -8.79
C GLU A 206 19.54 1.40 -7.98
N HIS A 207 19.37 2.48 -7.21
CA HIS A 207 18.21 2.69 -6.34
C HIS A 207 17.47 3.97 -6.67
N ILE A 208 16.14 3.92 -6.67
CA ILE A 208 15.30 5.12 -6.79
C ILE A 208 15.53 6.06 -5.61
N ALA A 209 15.82 5.52 -4.42
CA ALA A 209 16.15 6.27 -3.21
C ALA A 209 17.35 7.22 -3.40
N ASP A 210 18.26 6.97 -4.35
CA ASP A 210 19.38 7.85 -4.69
C ASP A 210 18.91 9.25 -5.12
N ARG A 211 17.72 9.34 -5.70
CA ARG A 211 17.14 10.62 -6.16
C ARG A 211 16.81 11.58 -5.01
N ALA A 212 16.59 11.07 -3.81
CA ALA A 212 16.25 11.90 -2.65
C ALA A 212 17.33 12.96 -2.37
N ALA A 213 18.59 12.63 -2.61
CA ALA A 213 19.72 13.55 -2.43
C ALA A 213 19.62 14.80 -3.33
N ALA A 214 19.07 14.65 -4.56
CA ALA A 214 18.87 15.77 -5.49
C ALA A 214 17.78 16.74 -5.02
N TYR A 215 16.87 16.29 -4.14
CA TYR A 215 15.81 17.12 -3.56
C TYR A 215 16.14 17.59 -2.12
N GLY A 216 17.32 17.24 -1.61
CA GLY A 216 17.82 17.72 -0.31
C GLY A 216 17.25 16.99 0.90
N PHE A 217 16.78 15.76 0.76
CA PHE A 217 16.29 14.94 1.87
C PHE A 217 16.85 13.50 1.83
N GLU A 218 16.47 12.70 2.79
CA GLU A 218 16.98 11.34 2.99
C GLU A 218 16.33 10.33 2.06
N GLY A 219 17.13 9.43 1.47
CA GLY A 219 16.70 8.20 0.82
C GLY A 219 17.11 6.98 1.64
N VAL A 220 16.23 5.99 1.69
CA VAL A 220 16.44 4.71 2.38
C VAL A 220 16.00 3.57 1.47
N VAL A 221 16.83 2.54 1.35
CA VAL A 221 16.49 1.28 0.69
C VAL A 221 16.20 0.25 1.76
N VAL A 222 15.11 -0.48 1.62
CA VAL A 222 14.72 -1.57 2.53
C VAL A 222 14.29 -2.80 1.71
N ASP A 223 14.62 -3.98 2.22
CA ASP A 223 14.06 -5.23 1.71
C ASP A 223 12.54 -5.23 1.98
N GLY A 224 11.75 -5.01 0.93
CA GLY A 224 10.28 -4.92 1.02
C GLY A 224 9.60 -6.23 1.37
N THR A 225 10.33 -7.35 1.39
CA THR A 225 9.85 -8.66 1.85
C THR A 225 10.02 -8.85 3.36
N ASP A 226 10.80 -7.99 4.03
CA ASP A 226 10.93 -7.95 5.49
C ASP A 226 9.96 -6.93 6.09
N VAL A 227 8.79 -7.39 6.48
CA VAL A 227 7.73 -6.51 7.02
C VAL A 227 8.16 -5.73 8.25
N LEU A 228 9.03 -6.28 9.10
CA LEU A 228 9.50 -5.62 10.31
C LEU A 228 10.55 -4.54 10.01
N ALA A 229 11.44 -4.79 9.06
CA ALA A 229 12.38 -3.78 8.57
C ALA A 229 11.64 -2.62 7.91
N VAL A 230 10.64 -2.91 7.06
CA VAL A 230 9.77 -1.91 6.45
C VAL A 230 9.04 -1.09 7.51
N TYR A 231 8.40 -1.75 8.49
CA TYR A 231 7.72 -1.07 9.58
C TYR A 231 8.66 -0.11 10.34
N ARG A 232 9.84 -0.59 10.74
CA ARG A 232 10.82 0.21 11.48
C ARG A 232 11.23 1.46 10.71
N GLU A 233 11.55 1.31 9.43
CA GLU A 233 11.99 2.43 8.59
C GLU A 233 10.84 3.40 8.27
N ALA A 234 9.65 2.89 7.97
CA ALA A 234 8.48 3.73 7.77
C ALA A 234 8.12 4.52 9.02
N ARG A 235 8.12 3.87 10.20
CA ARG A 235 7.88 4.54 11.49
C ARG A 235 8.89 5.64 11.75
N ARG A 236 10.19 5.35 11.58
CA ARG A 236 11.26 6.34 11.76
C ARG A 236 11.06 7.54 10.82
N ALA A 237 10.73 7.29 9.55
CA ALA A 237 10.50 8.34 8.56
C ALA A 237 9.25 9.17 8.89
N ILE A 238 8.17 8.53 9.34
CA ILE A 238 6.93 9.19 9.75
C ILE A 238 7.15 10.07 10.98
N GLU A 239 7.82 9.56 12.02
CA GLU A 239 8.10 10.34 13.22
C GLU A 239 9.04 11.53 12.92
N LYS A 240 10.09 11.31 12.13
CA LYS A 240 10.96 12.40 11.64
C LYS A 240 10.14 13.49 10.93
N ALA A 241 9.24 13.10 10.01
CA ALA A 241 8.40 14.05 9.29
C ALA A 241 7.44 14.80 10.23
N ARG A 242 6.83 14.09 11.19
CA ARG A 242 5.93 14.62 12.22
C ARG A 242 6.62 15.66 13.12
N GLU A 243 7.90 15.47 13.40
CA GLU A 243 8.73 16.37 14.21
C GLU A 243 9.33 17.54 13.40
N GLY A 244 8.99 17.65 12.11
CA GLY A 244 9.46 18.73 11.25
C GLY A 244 10.82 18.46 10.60
N GLY A 245 11.33 17.22 10.67
CA GLY A 245 12.59 16.80 10.04
C GLY A 245 12.53 16.63 8.51
N GLY A 246 11.40 17.02 7.90
CA GLY A 246 11.22 17.00 6.45
C GLY A 246 10.93 15.61 5.87
N PRO A 247 10.91 15.51 4.52
CA PRO A 247 10.51 14.27 3.84
C PRO A 247 11.58 13.16 3.93
N THR A 248 11.15 11.94 3.63
CA THR A 248 12.00 10.78 3.40
C THR A 248 11.45 10.00 2.20
N LEU A 249 12.33 9.47 1.35
CA LEU A 249 12.00 8.49 0.32
C LEU A 249 12.43 7.11 0.81
N VAL A 250 11.48 6.22 1.02
CA VAL A 250 11.72 4.82 1.38
C VAL A 250 11.45 3.97 0.14
N GLU A 251 12.47 3.29 -0.36
CA GLU A 251 12.37 2.35 -1.46
C GLU A 251 12.28 0.94 -0.90
N CYS A 252 11.13 0.29 -1.11
CA CYS A 252 10.88 -1.08 -0.74
C CYS A 252 11.18 -1.98 -1.96
N VAL A 253 12.28 -2.72 -1.90
CA VAL A 253 12.69 -3.60 -2.99
C VAL A 253 11.99 -4.95 -2.84
N THR A 254 11.21 -5.32 -3.86
CA THR A 254 10.46 -6.58 -3.94
C THR A 254 10.57 -7.16 -5.34
N LEU A 255 9.84 -8.22 -5.63
CA LEU A 255 9.51 -8.63 -6.99
C LEU A 255 8.00 -8.75 -7.16
N ARG A 256 7.49 -8.26 -8.29
CA ARG A 256 6.13 -8.58 -8.73
C ARG A 256 6.07 -10.05 -9.15
N MET A 257 5.49 -10.89 -8.30
CA MET A 257 5.48 -12.36 -8.46
C MET A 257 4.45 -12.87 -9.49
N GLU A 258 3.67 -11.98 -10.09
CA GLU A 258 2.65 -12.29 -11.09
C GLU A 258 2.73 -11.31 -12.25
N GLY A 259 1.86 -11.46 -13.26
CA GLY A 259 1.75 -10.52 -14.37
C GLY A 259 1.36 -9.10 -13.92
N HIS A 260 1.43 -8.14 -14.84
CA HIS A 260 1.03 -6.77 -14.54
C HIS A 260 -0.43 -6.69 -14.07
N ALA A 261 -1.30 -7.49 -14.70
CA ALA A 261 -2.69 -7.67 -14.31
C ALA A 261 -3.08 -9.14 -14.54
N VAL A 262 -4.25 -9.53 -14.08
CA VAL A 262 -4.74 -10.91 -14.12
C VAL A 262 -4.77 -11.57 -15.52
N HIS A 263 -4.76 -10.78 -16.59
CA HIS A 263 -4.74 -11.24 -17.99
C HIS A 263 -3.32 -11.32 -18.58
N ASP A 264 -2.30 -10.94 -17.82
CA ASP A 264 -0.89 -10.92 -18.23
C ASP A 264 -0.17 -12.14 -17.66
N ASP A 265 0.46 -12.93 -18.52
CA ASP A 265 1.18 -14.16 -18.14
C ASP A 265 2.64 -13.94 -17.74
N ALA A 266 3.11 -12.69 -17.77
CA ALA A 266 4.47 -12.28 -17.41
C ALA A 266 5.59 -13.00 -18.19
N PHE A 267 5.35 -13.42 -19.43
CA PHE A 267 6.32 -14.17 -20.26
C PHE A 267 7.67 -13.44 -20.44
N TYR A 268 7.68 -12.14 -20.25
CA TYR A 268 8.85 -11.26 -20.37
C TYR A 268 9.75 -11.24 -19.12
N VAL A 269 9.28 -11.81 -17.99
CA VAL A 269 10.09 -11.95 -16.76
C VAL A 269 10.81 -13.29 -16.79
N PRO A 270 12.15 -13.34 -16.56
CA PRO A 270 12.89 -14.60 -16.49
C PRO A 270 12.32 -15.51 -15.40
N LYS A 271 12.14 -16.79 -15.71
CA LYS A 271 11.61 -17.80 -14.76
C LYS A 271 12.50 -17.94 -13.53
N GLU A 272 13.79 -17.90 -13.74
CA GLU A 272 14.81 -17.98 -12.69
C GLU A 272 14.65 -16.85 -11.66
N MET A 273 14.16 -15.70 -12.09
CA MET A 273 13.87 -14.56 -11.19
C MET A 273 12.71 -14.88 -10.26
N PHE A 274 11.63 -15.47 -10.78
CA PHE A 274 10.54 -15.95 -9.92
C PHE A 274 10.98 -17.03 -8.94
N GLU A 275 11.81 -17.98 -9.39
CA GLU A 275 12.33 -19.04 -8.52
C GLU A 275 13.21 -18.50 -7.40
N GLN A 276 14.08 -17.54 -7.70
CA GLN A 276 14.91 -16.86 -6.70
C GLN A 276 14.07 -16.10 -5.68
N TRP A 277 13.09 -15.32 -6.14
CA TRP A 277 12.27 -14.51 -5.24
C TRP A 277 11.20 -15.31 -4.50
N ALA A 278 10.82 -16.48 -4.96
CA ALA A 278 9.95 -17.39 -4.20
C ALA A 278 10.52 -17.78 -2.83
N ALA A 279 11.85 -17.80 -2.70
CA ALA A 279 12.54 -18.02 -1.42
C ALA A 279 12.44 -16.82 -0.46
N HIS A 280 12.03 -15.66 -0.97
CA HIS A 280 11.83 -14.41 -0.23
C HIS A 280 10.34 -14.07 -0.07
N ASP A 281 9.44 -15.06 -0.12
CA ASP A 281 8.01 -14.81 0.10
C ASP A 281 7.80 -14.13 1.45
N PRO A 282 7.22 -12.90 1.49
CA PRO A 282 7.16 -12.11 2.71
C PRO A 282 6.32 -12.78 3.82
N ILE A 283 5.30 -13.56 3.45
CA ILE A 283 4.44 -14.26 4.42
C ILE A 283 5.19 -15.43 5.05
N GLU A 284 5.82 -16.28 4.22
CA GLU A 284 6.58 -17.44 4.71
C GLU A 284 7.80 -17.01 5.55
N ARG A 285 8.47 -15.95 5.13
CA ARG A 285 9.59 -15.35 5.87
C ARG A 285 9.13 -14.86 7.24
N TYR A 286 8.03 -14.11 7.29
CA TYR A 286 7.51 -13.57 8.54
C TYR A 286 6.92 -14.67 9.43
N ARG A 287 6.25 -15.66 8.87
CA ARG A 287 5.78 -16.85 9.57
C ARG A 287 6.92 -17.55 10.32
N SER A 288 8.01 -17.83 9.60
CA SER A 288 9.19 -18.46 10.20
C SER A 288 9.78 -17.61 11.33
N TRP A 289 9.89 -16.30 11.11
CA TRP A 289 10.36 -15.39 12.14
C TRP A 289 9.47 -15.39 13.41
N LEU A 290 8.15 -15.45 13.24
CA LEU A 290 7.20 -15.51 14.37
C LEU A 290 7.36 -16.80 15.21
N HIS A 291 7.56 -17.94 14.57
CA HIS A 291 7.86 -19.18 15.26
C HIS A 291 9.20 -19.11 16.01
N ASP A 292 10.24 -18.64 15.36
CA ASP A 292 11.61 -18.65 15.89
C ASP A 292 11.82 -17.61 17.00
N HIS A 293 11.17 -16.45 16.92
CA HIS A 293 11.46 -15.30 17.79
C HIS A 293 10.27 -14.82 18.65
N ALA A 294 9.03 -14.97 18.18
CA ALA A 294 7.84 -14.49 18.90
C ALA A 294 7.04 -15.60 19.60
N GLY A 295 7.49 -16.85 19.46
CA GLY A 295 6.85 -18.01 20.09
C GLY A 295 5.44 -18.28 19.56
N MET A 296 5.17 -18.03 18.29
CA MET A 296 3.92 -18.45 17.64
C MET A 296 3.87 -19.98 17.60
N THR A 297 2.77 -20.54 18.04
CA THR A 297 2.54 -22.00 18.01
C THR A 297 1.81 -22.42 16.74
N ASP A 298 1.88 -23.70 16.39
CA ASP A 298 1.15 -24.26 15.23
C ASP A 298 -0.36 -24.12 15.40
N ASP A 299 -0.87 -24.21 16.64
CA ASP A 299 -2.30 -24.01 16.95
C ASP A 299 -2.71 -22.56 16.68
N GLU A 300 -1.91 -21.58 17.13
CA GLU A 300 -2.17 -20.16 16.87
C GLU A 300 -2.12 -19.83 15.37
N GLU A 301 -1.16 -20.38 14.63
CA GLU A 301 -1.07 -20.23 13.18
C GLU A 301 -2.31 -20.81 12.49
N SER A 302 -2.73 -22.00 12.90
CA SER A 302 -3.94 -22.66 12.40
C SER A 302 -5.19 -21.83 12.66
N ASP A 303 -5.33 -21.30 13.86
CA ASP A 303 -6.47 -20.45 14.26
C ASP A 303 -6.53 -19.16 13.45
N ILE A 304 -5.39 -18.48 13.24
CA ILE A 304 -5.29 -17.28 12.42
C ILE A 304 -5.69 -17.59 10.97
N THR A 305 -5.15 -18.65 10.40
CA THR A 305 -5.45 -19.07 9.03
C THR A 305 -6.93 -19.43 8.85
N ALA A 306 -7.49 -20.19 9.79
CA ALA A 306 -8.91 -20.53 9.79
C ALA A 306 -9.81 -19.28 9.92
N ALA A 307 -9.42 -18.32 10.77
CA ALA A 307 -10.14 -17.07 10.94
C ALA A 307 -10.11 -16.22 9.64
N VAL A 308 -8.96 -16.08 9.00
CA VAL A 308 -8.83 -15.39 7.71
C VAL A 308 -9.74 -16.01 6.65
N LYS A 309 -9.72 -17.33 6.52
CA LYS A 309 -10.59 -18.06 5.56
C LYS A 309 -12.08 -17.85 5.85
N ARG A 310 -12.49 -17.89 7.12
CA ARG A 310 -13.87 -17.65 7.53
C ARG A 310 -14.30 -16.23 7.20
N ILE A 311 -13.51 -15.23 7.59
CA ILE A 311 -13.80 -13.82 7.33
C ILE A 311 -13.91 -13.55 5.83
N LEU A 312 -13.01 -14.13 5.02
CA LEU A 312 -13.06 -13.96 3.57
C LEU A 312 -14.32 -14.57 2.95
N ASN A 313 -14.77 -15.75 3.41
CA ASN A 313 -16.00 -16.35 2.90
C ASN A 313 -17.23 -15.53 3.29
N GLU A 314 -17.35 -15.10 4.54
CA GLU A 314 -18.40 -14.19 5.00
C GLU A 314 -18.40 -12.86 4.20
N ALA A 315 -17.22 -12.33 3.94
CA ALA A 315 -17.03 -11.13 3.13
C ALA A 315 -17.51 -11.30 1.69
N LEU A 316 -17.22 -12.46 1.08
CA LEU A 316 -17.68 -12.78 -0.27
C LEU A 316 -19.22 -12.89 -0.32
N ASP A 317 -19.82 -13.66 0.59
CA ASP A 317 -21.26 -13.82 0.66
C ASP A 317 -21.96 -12.47 0.79
N ARG A 318 -21.44 -11.58 1.64
CA ARG A 318 -21.96 -10.22 1.82
C ARG A 318 -21.79 -9.37 0.57
N ALA A 319 -20.64 -9.41 -0.08
CA ALA A 319 -20.39 -8.66 -1.31
C ALA A 319 -21.28 -9.11 -2.46
N GLU A 320 -21.54 -10.41 -2.58
CA GLU A 320 -22.43 -10.96 -3.60
C GLU A 320 -23.90 -10.57 -3.39
N GLN A 321 -24.32 -10.39 -2.14
CA GLN A 321 -25.67 -9.93 -1.77
C GLN A 321 -25.89 -8.44 -1.99
N SER A 322 -24.82 -7.65 -2.06
CA SER A 322 -24.91 -6.21 -2.34
C SER A 322 -25.54 -5.97 -3.72
N PRO A 323 -26.48 -5.02 -3.85
CA PRO A 323 -27.14 -4.76 -5.12
C PRO A 323 -26.19 -4.18 -6.17
N LEU A 324 -26.57 -4.30 -7.44
CA LEU A 324 -25.99 -3.49 -8.50
C LEU A 324 -26.48 -2.04 -8.36
N PRO A 325 -25.65 -1.04 -8.72
CA PRO A 325 -26.06 0.36 -8.64
C PRO A 325 -27.23 0.65 -9.59
N ASP A 326 -28.15 1.54 -9.15
CA ASP A 326 -29.19 2.06 -10.02
C ASP A 326 -28.56 2.86 -11.17
N PRO A 327 -28.81 2.54 -12.45
CA PRO A 327 -28.33 3.32 -13.58
C PRO A 327 -28.70 4.81 -13.51
N ALA A 328 -29.84 5.16 -12.91
CA ALA A 328 -30.25 6.54 -12.71
C ALA A 328 -29.29 7.33 -11.78
N SER A 329 -28.55 6.64 -10.92
CA SER A 329 -27.56 7.25 -10.03
C SER A 329 -26.30 7.72 -10.76
N LEU A 330 -26.09 7.37 -12.02
CA LEU A 330 -24.85 7.66 -12.78
C LEU A 330 -24.53 9.16 -12.83
N ALA A 331 -25.55 10.00 -12.98
CA ALA A 331 -25.39 11.45 -13.06
C ALA A 331 -25.37 12.14 -11.70
N THR A 332 -25.59 11.42 -10.59
CA THR A 332 -25.61 12.02 -9.25
C THR A 332 -24.20 12.13 -8.67
N SER A 333 -23.96 13.13 -7.83
CA SER A 333 -22.67 13.34 -7.14
C SER A 333 -21.45 13.48 -8.09
N VAL A 334 -21.67 13.89 -9.34
CA VAL A 334 -20.61 14.23 -10.31
C VAL A 334 -20.10 15.66 -10.03
N PHE A 335 -21.01 16.54 -9.66
CA PHE A 335 -20.73 17.89 -9.24
C PHE A 335 -21.30 18.13 -7.83
N ALA A 336 -20.71 19.04 -7.07
CA ALA A 336 -21.27 19.47 -5.80
C ALA A 336 -22.65 20.10 -6.02
N SER A 337 -23.62 19.74 -5.18
CA SER A 337 -24.91 20.44 -5.15
C SER A 337 -24.75 21.79 -4.42
N PRO A 338 -25.66 22.78 -4.62
CA PRO A 338 -25.64 23.99 -3.82
C PRO A 338 -25.69 23.74 -2.31
N GLU A 339 -26.37 22.67 -1.89
CA GLU A 339 -26.47 22.28 -0.47
C GLU A 339 -25.14 21.71 0.07
N ASP A 340 -24.33 21.07 -0.78
CA ASP A 340 -22.98 20.59 -0.40
C ASP A 340 -22.01 21.76 -0.18
N LEU A 341 -22.24 22.90 -0.85
CA LEU A 341 -21.41 24.09 -0.74
C LEU A 341 -21.70 24.90 0.53
N ASP A 342 -22.90 24.76 1.09
CA ASP A 342 -23.34 25.47 2.31
C ASP A 342 -22.99 24.69 3.59
N THR A 343 -22.52 23.46 3.49
CA THR A 343 -22.01 22.69 4.65
C THR A 343 -20.64 23.24 5.06
N PRO A 344 -20.47 23.79 6.28
CA PRO A 344 -19.16 24.26 6.71
C PRO A 344 -18.23 23.07 6.96
N HIS A 345 -17.51 22.65 5.95
CA HIS A 345 -16.45 21.65 6.05
C HIS A 345 -15.17 22.20 6.73
N HIS A 346 -15.26 23.34 7.42
CA HIS A 346 -14.14 24.01 8.05
C HIS A 346 -14.53 24.60 9.41
N LYS A 347 -14.41 23.79 10.44
CA LYS A 347 -14.01 24.28 11.76
C LYS A 347 -12.87 23.46 12.30
#